data_f57690cef780c6236ccb30311eed5e46
#
_entry.id   f57690cef780c6236ccb30311eed5e46
#
_cell.length_a   1.000
_cell.length_b   1.000
_cell.length_c   1.000
_cell.angle_alpha   90.00
_cell.angle_beta   90.00
_cell.angle_gamma   90.00
#
_symmetry.space_group_name_H-M   'P 1'
#
loop_
_entity.id
_entity.type
_entity.pdbx_description
1 polymer ?
#
loop_
_entity_poly.entity_id
_entity_poly.type
_entity_poly.pdbx_seq_one_letter_code
_entity_poly.pdbx_strand_id
1 'polypeptide(L)'
;MLPSVFDVTGFAAAAVATATRAVAELLAERESAPPRAVTVDRRDASLAFASEALFVPDGWERPNVWDPIAGNYRTSDGWIRLHTNYAYHRAAVERVLGRGAVRDGSESGTAGTAGPGDQGAGTRGAGTRGAGLDRAAVTAAAARWTGHDLEAAVVAEGGCAAVMHSREEWLASSAGAAAAAEPVARLAERPGVEAPRWSDPPAAARPLAGVRVLDLTRVIAGPVATRFLAAYGAEVLRIDPPGFAEVGALLPETTAGKRCTALDLRSVAGRQRFGELVAQADVLVCGLRPDALDRLGLGRDELLAHNPDLITARLDAYGWSGPWANRRGFDSLVQMSGGIAAAGAAARGQDAPHPLPVQAFDHGTGFLIAAAVVRALTRRLTAAAAADLAFSLVGTANVLAGLATPDGLETPKPTVTEADTVPTETAWGPGRRIPIPGRIAGIPSRLTGNAGPLGRHEARWSGL
;
A
#
# COMPACT_ATOMS: atom_id res chain seq x y z
N MET A 1 -12.25 8.70 17.54
CA MET A 1 -11.55 9.66 16.68
C MET A 1 -10.08 9.27 16.64
N LEU A 2 -9.27 9.81 15.75
CA LEU A 2 -7.87 9.42 15.59
C LEU A 2 -6.96 10.48 16.23
N PRO A 3 -6.47 10.28 17.47
CA PRO A 3 -5.71 11.29 18.21
C PRO A 3 -4.36 11.56 17.56
N SER A 4 -4.13 12.80 17.15
CA SER A 4 -2.88 13.25 16.52
C SER A 4 -2.77 14.77 16.57
N VAL A 5 -1.56 15.30 16.39
CA VAL A 5 -1.32 16.74 16.13
C VAL A 5 -1.78 17.18 14.73
N PHE A 6 -2.21 16.24 13.91
CA PHE A 6 -2.80 16.47 12.60
C PHE A 6 -4.26 16.04 12.60
N ASP A 7 -5.12 16.70 11.83
CA ASP A 7 -6.54 16.30 11.72
C ASP A 7 -6.71 15.03 10.86
N VAL A 8 -6.20 13.91 11.37
CA VAL A 8 -6.35 12.58 10.72
C VAL A 8 -7.82 12.19 10.59
N THR A 9 -8.66 12.57 11.54
CA THR A 9 -10.10 12.29 11.52
C THR A 9 -10.81 13.07 10.40
N GLY A 10 -10.54 14.36 10.28
CA GLY A 10 -11.10 15.18 9.20
C GLY A 10 -10.59 14.73 7.83
N PHE A 11 -9.29 14.41 7.74
CA PHE A 11 -8.69 13.85 6.53
C PHE A 11 -9.34 12.52 6.13
N ALA A 12 -9.56 11.60 7.07
CA ALA A 12 -10.26 10.34 6.81
C ALA A 12 -11.67 10.57 6.26
N ALA A 13 -12.45 11.44 6.91
CA ALA A 13 -13.79 11.77 6.47
C ALA A 13 -13.81 12.41 5.06
N ALA A 14 -12.88 13.31 4.77
CA ALA A 14 -12.76 13.97 3.47
C ALA A 14 -12.36 12.99 2.35
N ALA A 15 -11.39 12.10 2.60
CA ALA A 15 -10.97 11.10 1.64
C ALA A 15 -12.11 10.12 1.29
N VAL A 16 -12.82 9.62 2.31
CA VAL A 16 -14.00 8.75 2.14
C VAL A 16 -15.12 9.49 1.39
N ALA A 17 -15.40 10.73 1.75
CA ALA A 17 -16.44 11.53 1.10
C ALA A 17 -16.13 11.74 -0.38
N THR A 18 -14.85 12.02 -0.70
CA THR A 18 -14.41 12.21 -2.08
C THR A 18 -14.62 10.95 -2.93
N ALA A 19 -14.29 9.77 -2.40
CA ALA A 19 -14.50 8.50 -3.10
C ALA A 19 -15.98 8.14 -3.23
N THR A 20 -16.75 8.28 -2.16
CA THR A 20 -18.19 7.96 -2.14
C THR A 20 -18.97 8.88 -3.07
N ARG A 21 -18.64 10.18 -3.09
CA ARG A 21 -19.24 11.16 -3.99
C ARG A 21 -18.96 10.85 -5.46
N ALA A 22 -17.73 10.48 -5.80
CA ALA A 22 -17.38 10.09 -7.18
C ALA A 22 -18.25 8.91 -7.66
N VAL A 23 -18.53 7.92 -6.80
CA VAL A 23 -19.42 6.80 -7.14
C VAL A 23 -20.87 7.28 -7.34
N ALA A 24 -21.36 8.21 -6.52
CA ALA A 24 -22.71 8.76 -6.68
C ALA A 24 -22.84 9.58 -7.98
N GLU A 25 -21.78 10.31 -8.35
CA GLU A 25 -21.71 11.08 -9.60
C GLU A 25 -21.70 10.14 -10.83
N LEU A 26 -20.88 9.08 -10.84
CA LEU A 26 -20.90 8.09 -11.92
C LEU A 26 -22.27 7.41 -12.07
N LEU A 27 -22.90 7.05 -10.96
CA LEU A 27 -24.23 6.45 -10.99
C LEU A 27 -25.27 7.38 -11.62
N ALA A 28 -25.22 8.67 -11.26
CA ALA A 28 -26.09 9.70 -11.79
C ALA A 28 -25.99 9.79 -13.34
N GLU A 29 -24.77 9.76 -13.88
CA GLU A 29 -24.53 9.73 -15.33
C GLU A 29 -25.10 8.46 -15.98
N ARG A 30 -24.87 7.29 -15.35
CA ARG A 30 -25.38 6.00 -15.88
C ARG A 30 -26.91 5.89 -15.83
N GLU A 31 -27.56 6.52 -14.86
CA GLU A 31 -29.02 6.54 -14.71
C GLU A 31 -29.67 7.75 -15.40
N SER A 32 -28.88 8.69 -15.95
CA SER A 32 -29.37 10.00 -16.45
C SER A 32 -30.24 10.72 -15.40
N ALA A 33 -29.82 10.70 -14.16
CA ALA A 33 -30.54 11.21 -13.00
C ALA A 33 -29.64 12.14 -12.14
N PRO A 34 -30.19 12.99 -11.28
CA PRO A 34 -29.37 13.77 -10.36
C PRO A 34 -28.60 12.88 -9.36
N PRO A 35 -27.41 13.30 -8.92
CA PRO A 35 -26.63 12.55 -7.95
C PRO A 35 -27.38 12.35 -6.63
N ARG A 36 -27.32 11.14 -6.10
CA ARG A 36 -27.94 10.79 -4.82
C ARG A 36 -27.16 11.40 -3.66
N ALA A 37 -27.84 11.66 -2.55
CA ALA A 37 -27.22 12.22 -1.34
C ALA A 37 -26.14 11.28 -0.80
N VAL A 38 -24.99 11.87 -0.43
CA VAL A 38 -23.87 11.19 0.20
C VAL A 38 -23.73 11.67 1.63
N THR A 39 -23.55 10.75 2.56
CA THR A 39 -23.23 11.03 3.96
C THR A 39 -22.02 10.25 4.41
N VAL A 40 -21.15 10.89 5.18
CA VAL A 40 -19.98 10.27 5.80
C VAL A 40 -19.96 10.59 7.28
N ASP A 41 -20.01 9.56 8.09
CA ASP A 41 -19.79 9.67 9.51
C ASP A 41 -18.29 9.70 9.81
N ARG A 42 -17.85 10.65 10.67
CA ARG A 42 -16.42 10.83 11.01
C ARG A 42 -15.87 9.64 11.80
N ARG A 43 -16.72 8.98 12.62
CA ARG A 43 -16.34 7.79 13.37
C ARG A 43 -16.18 6.60 12.42
N ASP A 44 -17.14 6.36 11.52
CA ASP A 44 -17.07 5.28 10.52
C ASP A 44 -15.82 5.43 9.64
N ALA A 45 -15.51 6.65 9.19
CA ALA A 45 -14.31 6.95 8.43
C ALA A 45 -13.01 6.69 9.25
N SER A 46 -13.00 7.06 10.53
CA SER A 46 -11.87 6.80 11.43
C SER A 46 -11.64 5.30 11.65
N LEU A 47 -12.70 4.53 11.84
CA LEU A 47 -12.63 3.07 11.98
C LEU A 47 -12.14 2.40 10.70
N ALA A 48 -12.58 2.89 9.55
CA ALA A 48 -12.14 2.37 8.25
C ALA A 48 -10.64 2.59 7.98
N PHE A 49 -10.05 3.67 8.53
CA PHE A 49 -8.61 3.92 8.48
C PHE A 49 -7.79 3.02 9.41
N ALA A 50 -8.45 2.15 10.17
CA ALA A 50 -7.84 1.13 11.01
C ALA A 50 -8.38 -0.28 10.70
N SER A 51 -9.08 -0.46 9.58
CA SER A 51 -9.87 -1.67 9.30
C SER A 51 -9.03 -2.95 9.35
N GLU A 52 -7.77 -2.92 8.90
CA GLU A 52 -6.88 -4.08 8.94
C GLU A 52 -6.47 -4.46 10.38
N ALA A 53 -6.35 -3.46 11.26
CA ALA A 53 -6.07 -3.69 12.68
C ALA A 53 -7.32 -4.15 13.46
N LEU A 54 -8.50 -3.71 13.02
CA LEU A 54 -9.79 -3.93 13.69
C LEU A 54 -10.53 -5.18 13.18
N PHE A 55 -9.97 -5.93 12.23
CA PHE A 55 -10.54 -7.23 11.84
C PHE A 55 -10.46 -8.22 13.01
N VAL A 56 -11.58 -8.81 13.40
CA VAL A 56 -11.69 -9.76 14.49
C VAL A 56 -11.96 -11.17 13.91
N PRO A 57 -10.99 -12.11 13.99
CA PRO A 57 -11.23 -13.49 13.64
C PRO A 57 -12.11 -14.17 14.68
N ASP A 58 -12.92 -15.15 14.26
CA ASP A 58 -13.75 -15.95 15.12
C ASP A 58 -13.34 -17.44 15.00
N GLY A 59 -12.81 -18.00 16.09
CA GLY A 59 -12.35 -19.38 16.17
C GLY A 59 -11.02 -19.69 15.45
N TRP A 60 -10.27 -18.68 14.99
CA TRP A 60 -8.94 -18.83 14.39
C TRP A 60 -8.02 -17.67 14.74
N GLU A 61 -6.70 -17.85 14.54
CA GLU A 61 -5.70 -16.83 14.87
C GLU A 61 -5.17 -16.14 13.62
N ARG A 62 -5.08 -14.83 13.67
CA ARG A 62 -4.44 -13.99 12.66
C ARG A 62 -2.95 -13.83 12.97
N PRO A 63 -2.05 -13.97 11.97
CA PRO A 63 -0.63 -13.69 12.18
C PRO A 63 -0.37 -12.28 12.67
N ASN A 64 0.79 -12.04 13.27
CA ASN A 64 1.23 -10.69 13.59
C ASN A 64 1.43 -9.86 12.31
N VAL A 65 1.03 -8.59 12.37
CA VAL A 65 1.20 -7.64 11.25
C VAL A 65 2.66 -7.29 11.06
N TRP A 66 3.42 -7.14 12.17
CA TRP A 66 4.79 -6.70 12.15
C TRP A 66 5.77 -7.85 12.35
N ASP A 67 6.82 -7.85 11.51
CA ASP A 67 7.98 -8.70 11.72
C ASP A 67 8.65 -8.37 13.07
N PRO A 68 9.20 -9.35 13.81
CA PRO A 68 9.77 -9.13 15.15
C PRO A 68 10.84 -8.03 15.23
N ILE A 69 11.61 -7.81 14.14
CA ILE A 69 12.63 -6.75 14.10
C ILE A 69 12.17 -5.50 13.32
N ALA A 70 10.93 -5.45 12.83
CA ALA A 70 10.38 -4.20 12.31
C ALA A 70 10.16 -3.20 13.45
N GLY A 71 10.63 -1.94 13.29
CA GLY A 71 10.44 -0.95 14.35
C GLY A 71 11.37 0.24 14.28
N ASN A 72 11.25 1.09 15.29
CA ASN A 72 12.12 2.26 15.50
C ASN A 72 13.30 1.87 16.37
N TYR A 73 14.49 2.36 16.01
CA TYR A 73 15.74 2.08 16.68
C TYR A 73 16.53 3.37 16.89
N ARG A 74 17.17 3.49 18.05
CA ARG A 74 18.11 4.58 18.33
C ARG A 74 19.38 4.38 17.52
N THR A 75 19.86 5.44 16.88
CA THR A 75 21.18 5.54 16.25
C THR A 75 22.09 6.44 17.10
N SER A 76 23.35 6.60 16.72
CA SER A 76 24.29 7.48 17.43
C SER A 76 23.87 8.96 17.43
N ASP A 77 23.06 9.37 16.43
CA ASP A 77 22.68 10.75 16.14
C ASP A 77 21.16 11.00 16.10
N GLY A 78 20.33 9.97 16.29
CA GLY A 78 18.88 10.15 16.21
C GLY A 78 18.10 8.85 16.22
N TRP A 79 17.12 8.73 15.35
CA TRP A 79 16.25 7.58 15.22
C TRP A 79 16.08 7.13 13.76
N ILE A 80 15.99 5.82 13.58
CA ILE A 80 15.72 5.19 12.29
C ILE A 80 14.57 4.18 12.42
N ARG A 81 13.73 4.07 11.40
CA ARG A 81 12.79 2.98 11.27
C ARG A 81 13.29 1.95 10.27
N LEU A 82 13.29 0.68 10.68
CA LEU A 82 13.55 -0.47 9.81
C LEU A 82 12.21 -1.16 9.49
N HIS A 83 11.92 -1.36 8.20
CA HIS A 83 10.71 -2.05 7.74
C HIS A 83 11.08 -3.42 7.18
N THR A 84 10.79 -4.49 7.91
CA THR A 84 11.27 -5.86 7.65
C THR A 84 10.16 -6.89 7.43
N ASN A 85 8.92 -6.45 7.20
CA ASN A 85 7.75 -7.33 7.04
C ASN A 85 7.87 -8.33 5.87
N TYR A 86 8.70 -8.03 4.86
CA TYR A 86 9.03 -8.99 3.82
C TYR A 86 10.39 -9.65 4.09
N ALA A 87 10.49 -10.96 3.90
CA ALA A 87 11.70 -11.73 4.16
C ALA A 87 12.96 -11.16 3.49
N TYR A 88 12.85 -10.62 2.28
CA TYR A 88 13.97 -10.01 1.58
C TYR A 88 14.39 -8.63 2.16
N HIS A 89 13.45 -7.87 2.76
CA HIS A 89 13.79 -6.66 3.50
C HIS A 89 14.48 -7.00 4.83
N ARG A 90 13.97 -8.02 5.55
CA ARG A 90 14.61 -8.54 6.74
C ARG A 90 16.04 -9.01 6.46
N ALA A 91 16.23 -9.82 5.42
CA ALA A 91 17.55 -10.30 5.01
C ALA A 91 18.52 -9.16 4.67
N ALA A 92 18.05 -8.04 4.08
CA ALA A 92 18.86 -6.86 3.82
C ALA A 92 19.37 -6.21 5.12
N VAL A 93 18.50 -6.03 6.11
CA VAL A 93 18.88 -5.52 7.44
C VAL A 93 19.87 -6.46 8.13
N GLU A 94 19.62 -7.76 8.10
CA GLU A 94 20.50 -8.77 8.70
C GLU A 94 21.90 -8.77 8.05
N ARG A 95 21.99 -8.59 6.72
CA ARG A 95 23.30 -8.46 6.03
C ARG A 95 24.07 -7.22 6.45
N VAL A 96 23.39 -6.09 6.64
CA VAL A 96 24.03 -4.83 7.03
C VAL A 96 24.50 -4.90 8.48
N LEU A 97 23.62 -5.25 9.40
CA LEU A 97 23.91 -5.23 10.84
C LEU A 97 24.72 -6.42 11.31
N GLY A 98 24.60 -7.59 10.63
CA GLY A 98 25.40 -8.78 10.95
C GLY A 98 26.87 -8.66 10.56
N ARG A 99 27.22 -7.88 9.52
CA ARG A 99 28.62 -7.61 9.16
C ARG A 99 29.40 -6.83 10.23
N GLY A 100 28.72 -6.03 11.04
CA GLY A 100 29.33 -5.28 12.15
C GLY A 100 29.76 -6.16 13.33
N ALA A 101 29.07 -7.29 13.55
CA ALA A 101 29.38 -8.21 14.63
C ALA A 101 30.67 -9.04 14.34
N VAL A 102 31.06 -9.20 13.06
CA VAL A 102 32.26 -9.97 12.67
C VAL A 102 33.54 -9.14 12.75
N ARG A 103 33.47 -7.79 12.68
CA ARG A 103 34.65 -6.93 12.72
C ARG A 103 35.27 -6.78 14.12
N ASP A 104 34.52 -6.99 15.19
CA ASP A 104 35.04 -6.87 16.56
C ASP A 104 35.64 -8.18 17.11
N GLY A 105 35.65 -9.26 16.31
CA GLY A 105 36.04 -10.61 16.78
C GLY A 105 37.26 -11.27 16.15
N SER A 106 37.99 -10.64 15.21
CA SER A 106 39.15 -11.30 14.58
C SER A 106 40.22 -10.34 14.05
N GLU A 107 41.09 -9.87 14.94
CA GLU A 107 42.48 -9.59 14.62
C GLU A 107 43.37 -10.33 15.60
N SER A 108 43.54 -11.65 15.42
CA SER A 108 44.74 -12.39 15.79
C SER A 108 44.66 -13.81 15.22
N GLY A 109 45.42 -14.08 14.15
CA GLY A 109 45.51 -15.45 13.58
C GLY A 109 46.32 -15.47 12.32
N THR A 110 47.59 -15.61 12.48
CA THR A 110 48.70 -15.85 11.54
C THR A 110 48.35 -16.59 10.25
N ALA A 111 48.93 -16.06 9.15
CA ALA A 111 48.98 -16.68 7.82
C ALA A 111 49.65 -18.07 7.85
N GLY A 112 48.91 -19.10 7.43
CA GLY A 112 49.45 -20.42 7.13
C GLY A 112 49.15 -20.76 5.68
N THR A 113 50.19 -20.89 4.87
CA THR A 113 50.19 -21.36 3.46
C THR A 113 49.86 -22.85 3.41
N ALA A 114 48.86 -23.26 2.60
CA ALA A 114 48.70 -24.64 2.17
C ALA A 114 48.28 -24.69 0.69
N GLY A 115 48.99 -25.54 -0.07
CA GLY A 115 48.90 -25.75 -1.50
C GLY A 115 47.70 -26.63 -1.93
N PRO A 116 47.53 -26.88 -3.25
CA PRO A 116 46.34 -27.43 -3.85
C PRO A 116 46.34 -28.97 -3.88
N GLY A 117 45.21 -29.57 -3.59
CA GLY A 117 44.97 -30.99 -3.78
C GLY A 117 43.60 -31.47 -3.37
N ASP A 118 42.95 -31.97 -4.35
CA ASP A 118 42.03 -33.09 -4.41
C ASP A 118 40.50 -32.83 -4.33
N GLN A 119 39.85 -33.39 -5.39
CA GLN A 119 38.41 -33.44 -5.63
C GLN A 119 37.81 -34.58 -4.82
N GLY A 120 36.80 -34.27 -4.03
CA GLY A 120 35.94 -35.23 -3.36
C GLY A 120 34.51 -34.76 -3.34
N ALA A 121 33.63 -35.44 -4.12
CA ALA A 121 32.18 -35.21 -4.07
C ALA A 121 31.61 -35.63 -2.70
N GLY A 122 31.36 -34.66 -1.85
CA GLY A 122 30.72 -34.85 -0.55
C GLY A 122 29.39 -34.09 -0.49
N THR A 123 28.32 -34.81 -0.21
CA THR A 123 26.96 -34.30 0.11
C THR A 123 27.03 -33.14 1.12
N ARG A 124 26.66 -31.95 0.68
CA ARG A 124 26.57 -30.79 1.57
C ARG A 124 25.41 -31.00 2.54
N GLY A 125 25.76 -31.33 3.77
CA GLY A 125 24.85 -31.30 4.89
C GLY A 125 24.19 -29.93 5.02
N ALA A 126 22.90 -29.92 5.37
CA ALA A 126 22.15 -28.73 5.70
C ALA A 126 22.83 -28.00 6.87
N GLY A 127 23.64 -26.98 6.52
CA GLY A 127 24.23 -26.09 7.52
C GLY A 127 23.10 -25.44 8.31
N THR A 128 23.18 -25.51 9.62
CA THR A 128 22.36 -24.77 10.58
C THR A 128 22.31 -23.31 10.12
N ARG A 129 21.14 -22.84 9.65
CA ARG A 129 20.90 -21.39 9.45
C ARG A 129 21.11 -20.76 10.81
N GLY A 130 22.14 -19.92 10.93
CA GLY A 130 22.38 -19.14 12.14
C GLY A 130 21.08 -18.44 12.54
N ALA A 131 20.74 -18.42 13.83
CA ALA A 131 19.58 -17.74 14.33
C ALA A 131 19.63 -16.29 13.82
N GLY A 132 18.58 -15.85 13.09
CA GLY A 132 18.51 -14.48 12.59
C GLY A 132 18.60 -13.47 13.73
N LEU A 133 18.94 -12.21 13.42
CA LEU A 133 19.03 -11.16 14.43
C LEU A 133 17.68 -11.01 15.15
N ASP A 134 17.72 -10.95 16.46
CA ASP A 134 16.58 -10.55 17.29
C ASP A 134 16.55 -9.02 17.49
N ARG A 135 15.50 -8.52 18.12
CA ARG A 135 15.31 -7.08 18.36
C ARG A 135 16.43 -6.49 19.24
N ALA A 136 16.95 -7.23 20.22
CA ALA A 136 18.01 -6.74 21.11
C ALA A 136 19.32 -6.58 20.33
N ALA A 137 19.68 -7.56 19.51
CA ALA A 137 20.86 -7.50 18.65
C ALA A 137 20.77 -6.35 17.62
N VAL A 138 19.59 -6.16 17.00
CA VAL A 138 19.36 -5.03 16.09
C VAL A 138 19.49 -3.69 16.82
N THR A 139 18.94 -3.57 18.03
CA THR A 139 19.05 -2.35 18.85
C THR A 139 20.52 -2.01 19.15
N ALA A 140 21.29 -2.99 19.62
CA ALA A 140 22.70 -2.79 19.95
C ALA A 140 23.55 -2.47 18.69
N ALA A 141 23.22 -3.07 17.56
CA ALA A 141 23.94 -2.81 16.32
C ALA A 141 23.59 -1.43 15.73
N ALA A 142 22.31 -1.05 15.69
CA ALA A 142 21.84 0.23 15.15
C ALA A 142 22.42 1.43 15.91
N ALA A 143 22.56 1.31 17.23
CA ALA A 143 23.13 2.36 18.09
C ALA A 143 24.58 2.76 17.74
N ARG A 144 25.31 1.92 16.99
CA ARG A 144 26.69 2.19 16.53
C ARG A 144 26.76 2.89 15.18
N TRP A 145 25.64 3.05 14.50
CA TRP A 145 25.57 3.70 13.20
C TRP A 145 25.01 5.12 13.32
N THR A 146 25.43 6.01 12.42
CA THR A 146 24.61 7.21 12.14
C THR A 146 23.34 6.79 11.42
N GLY A 147 22.26 7.55 11.60
CA GLY A 147 20.99 7.24 10.93
C GLY A 147 21.13 7.18 9.42
N HIS A 148 21.80 8.18 8.82
CA HIS A 148 21.99 8.27 7.37
C HIS A 148 22.86 7.13 6.82
N ASP A 149 23.94 6.74 7.47
CA ASP A 149 24.80 5.64 6.99
C ASP A 149 24.06 4.30 7.03
N LEU A 150 23.30 4.07 8.12
CA LEU A 150 22.48 2.85 8.23
C LEU A 150 21.35 2.83 7.19
N GLU A 151 20.68 3.95 6.99
CA GLU A 151 19.63 4.08 5.97
C GLU A 151 20.21 3.77 4.57
N ALA A 152 21.30 4.41 4.21
CA ALA A 152 21.97 4.22 2.93
C ALA A 152 22.41 2.77 2.73
N ALA A 153 23.02 2.14 3.73
CA ALA A 153 23.46 0.75 3.67
C ALA A 153 22.29 -0.23 3.50
N VAL A 154 21.19 -0.05 4.26
CA VAL A 154 20.00 -0.92 4.17
C VAL A 154 19.32 -0.76 2.81
N VAL A 155 19.20 0.46 2.30
CA VAL A 155 18.60 0.73 0.98
C VAL A 155 19.46 0.16 -0.15
N ALA A 156 20.78 0.28 -0.08
CA ALA A 156 21.70 -0.30 -1.07
C ALA A 156 21.61 -1.83 -1.14
N GLU A 157 21.36 -2.50 -0.01
CA GLU A 157 21.12 -3.95 0.06
C GLU A 157 19.68 -4.34 -0.37
N GLY A 158 18.86 -3.39 -0.83
CA GLY A 158 17.49 -3.61 -1.28
C GLY A 158 16.47 -3.70 -0.16
N GLY A 159 16.83 -3.31 1.06
CA GLY A 159 15.94 -3.19 2.21
C GLY A 159 15.17 -1.87 2.23
N CYS A 160 14.45 -1.64 3.33
CA CYS A 160 13.65 -0.44 3.56
C CYS A 160 13.91 0.14 4.95
N ALA A 161 14.38 1.37 4.98
CA ALA A 161 14.66 2.14 6.19
C ALA A 161 14.37 3.62 5.96
N ALA A 162 14.11 4.36 7.03
CA ALA A 162 13.99 5.82 6.99
C ALA A 162 14.46 6.44 8.31
N VAL A 163 15.36 7.42 8.22
CA VAL A 163 15.74 8.30 9.33
C VAL A 163 14.55 9.17 9.73
N MET A 164 14.39 9.44 11.01
CA MET A 164 13.44 10.43 11.47
C MET A 164 14.01 11.84 11.25
N HIS A 165 13.33 12.59 10.43
CA HIS A 165 13.61 14.02 10.19
C HIS A 165 12.54 14.88 10.84
N SER A 166 12.88 16.09 11.23
CA SER A 166 11.91 17.17 11.37
C SER A 166 11.35 17.57 9.99
N ARG A 167 10.23 18.28 9.96
CA ARG A 167 9.68 18.79 8.69
C ARG A 167 10.65 19.75 8.01
N GLU A 168 11.37 20.57 8.76
CA GLU A 168 12.35 21.52 8.26
C GLU A 168 13.55 20.81 7.61
N GLU A 169 14.16 19.83 8.31
CA GLU A 169 15.26 19.01 7.77
C GLU A 169 14.85 18.28 6.51
N TRP A 170 13.65 17.70 6.49
CA TRP A 170 13.13 17.03 5.31
C TRP A 170 13.03 17.98 4.11
N LEU A 171 12.40 19.14 4.27
CA LEU A 171 12.22 20.12 3.19
C LEU A 171 13.54 20.73 2.71
N ALA A 172 14.55 20.81 3.57
CA ALA A 172 15.90 21.27 3.21
C ALA A 172 16.69 20.24 2.39
N SER A 173 16.29 18.95 2.43
CA SER A 173 16.93 17.90 1.63
C SER A 173 16.47 17.94 0.17
N SER A 174 17.32 17.48 -0.78
CA SER A 174 16.94 17.38 -2.19
C SER A 174 15.76 16.44 -2.44
N ALA A 175 15.65 15.37 -1.66
CA ALA A 175 14.51 14.45 -1.72
C ALA A 175 13.24 15.10 -1.21
N GLY A 176 13.32 15.79 -0.06
CA GLY A 176 12.18 16.49 0.53
C GLY A 176 11.71 17.68 -0.31
N ALA A 177 12.62 18.43 -0.91
CA ALA A 177 12.27 19.52 -1.83
C ALA A 177 11.51 19.00 -3.06
N ALA A 178 11.95 17.87 -3.65
CA ALA A 178 11.23 17.23 -4.75
C ALA A 178 9.87 16.70 -4.29
N ALA A 179 9.83 16.05 -3.13
CA ALA A 179 8.59 15.52 -2.56
C ALA A 179 7.58 16.62 -2.21
N ALA A 180 8.04 17.79 -1.75
CA ALA A 180 7.16 18.93 -1.44
C ALA A 180 6.45 19.48 -2.69
N ALA A 181 7.03 19.31 -3.87
CA ALA A 181 6.45 19.70 -5.15
C ALA A 181 5.46 18.64 -5.71
N GLU A 182 5.36 17.43 -5.08
CA GLU A 182 4.45 16.40 -5.53
C GLU A 182 2.99 16.80 -5.26
N PRO A 183 2.14 16.83 -6.30
CA PRO A 183 0.72 17.00 -6.09
C PRO A 183 0.12 15.76 -5.45
N VAL A 184 -1.07 15.89 -4.87
CA VAL A 184 -1.81 14.73 -4.33
C VAL A 184 -2.14 13.69 -5.40
N ALA A 185 -2.31 14.15 -6.65
CA ALA A 185 -2.51 13.31 -7.83
C ALA A 185 -1.97 14.00 -9.08
N ARG A 186 -1.31 13.24 -9.94
CA ARG A 186 -1.01 13.63 -11.32
C ARG A 186 -2.05 13.00 -12.23
N LEU A 187 -2.55 13.77 -13.19
CA LEU A 187 -3.57 13.33 -14.13
C LEU A 187 -3.16 13.72 -15.55
N ALA A 188 -3.19 12.75 -16.45
CA ALA A 188 -3.02 12.99 -17.89
C ALA A 188 -4.20 12.34 -18.63
N GLU A 189 -5.10 13.16 -19.19
CA GLU A 189 -6.23 12.68 -19.98
C GLU A 189 -5.77 12.26 -21.40
N ARG A 190 -6.43 11.22 -21.90
CA ARG A 190 -6.29 10.70 -23.27
C ARG A 190 -7.67 10.70 -23.93
N PRO A 191 -7.98 11.70 -24.80
CA PRO A 191 -9.26 11.77 -25.50
C PRO A 191 -9.33 10.77 -26.66
N GLY A 192 -10.54 10.56 -27.18
CA GLY A 192 -10.79 9.74 -28.37
C GLY A 192 -10.84 8.24 -28.11
N VAL A 193 -11.17 7.83 -26.89
CA VAL A 193 -11.36 6.43 -26.51
C VAL A 193 -12.77 5.93 -26.84
N GLU A 194 -12.95 4.61 -26.93
CA GLU A 194 -14.25 4.00 -27.20
C GLU A 194 -15.20 4.10 -25.99
N ALA A 195 -16.51 4.11 -26.30
CA ALA A 195 -17.56 4.04 -25.27
C ALA A 195 -17.40 2.76 -24.43
N PRO A 196 -17.57 2.84 -23.10
CA PRO A 196 -17.38 1.69 -22.25
C PRO A 196 -18.52 0.65 -22.44
N ARG A 197 -18.17 -0.64 -22.34
CA ARG A 197 -19.13 -1.76 -22.42
C ARG A 197 -20.15 -1.80 -21.28
N TRP A 198 -19.87 -1.08 -20.19
CA TRP A 198 -20.72 -0.97 -18.99
C TRP A 198 -21.54 0.34 -18.96
N SER A 199 -21.75 1.00 -20.12
CA SER A 199 -22.49 2.28 -20.23
C SER A 199 -23.95 2.19 -19.81
N ASP A 200 -24.58 1.02 -19.97
CA ASP A 200 -25.98 0.82 -19.61
C ASP A 200 -26.23 1.02 -18.10
N PRO A 201 -27.46 1.43 -17.69
CA PRO A 201 -27.80 1.54 -16.28
C PRO A 201 -27.49 0.24 -15.51
N PRO A 202 -26.83 0.31 -14.34
CA PRO A 202 -26.43 -0.87 -13.63
C PRO A 202 -27.62 -1.59 -13.02
N ALA A 203 -27.67 -2.91 -13.21
CA ALA A 203 -28.66 -3.73 -12.51
C ALA A 203 -28.42 -3.70 -10.96
N ALA A 204 -29.52 -3.73 -10.19
CA ALA A 204 -29.50 -3.97 -8.75
C ALA A 204 -28.62 -3.00 -7.91
N ALA A 205 -28.65 -1.71 -8.18
CA ALA A 205 -27.97 -0.69 -7.36
C ALA A 205 -26.46 -0.95 -7.15
N ARG A 206 -25.77 -1.39 -8.21
CA ARG A 206 -24.33 -1.65 -8.21
C ARG A 206 -23.62 -0.66 -9.18
N PRO A 207 -23.24 0.53 -8.73
CA PRO A 207 -22.74 1.62 -9.58
C PRO A 207 -21.57 1.27 -10.51
N LEU A 208 -20.71 0.33 -10.12
CA LEU A 208 -19.55 -0.13 -10.88
C LEU A 208 -19.77 -1.51 -11.52
N ALA A 209 -21.02 -2.00 -11.62
CA ALA A 209 -21.29 -3.26 -12.32
C ALA A 209 -20.81 -3.22 -13.77
N GLY A 210 -20.10 -4.26 -14.19
CA GLY A 210 -19.49 -4.39 -15.52
C GLY A 210 -18.08 -3.82 -15.63
N VAL A 211 -17.64 -2.98 -14.68
CA VAL A 211 -16.26 -2.45 -14.65
C VAL A 211 -15.28 -3.54 -14.21
N ARG A 212 -14.21 -3.74 -14.99
CA ARG A 212 -13.14 -4.71 -14.75
C ARG A 212 -11.86 -4.02 -14.30
N VAL A 213 -11.36 -4.39 -13.13
CA VAL A 213 -10.18 -3.78 -12.49
C VAL A 213 -9.09 -4.81 -12.30
N LEU A 214 -7.93 -4.62 -12.92
CA LEU A 214 -6.70 -5.34 -12.58
C LEU A 214 -6.03 -4.69 -11.38
N ASP A 215 -5.67 -5.50 -10.38
CA ASP A 215 -5.05 -5.05 -9.13
C ASP A 215 -3.65 -5.65 -9.00
N LEU A 216 -2.62 -4.85 -9.26
CA LEU A 216 -1.20 -5.16 -9.06
C LEU A 216 -0.67 -4.45 -7.80
N THR A 217 -1.45 -4.42 -6.74
CA THR A 217 -1.11 -3.71 -5.52
C THR A 217 -0.92 -4.63 -4.32
N ARG A 218 -0.26 -4.11 -3.28
CA ARG A 218 0.10 -4.85 -2.07
C ARG A 218 -0.08 -3.97 -0.83
N VAL A 219 -0.01 -4.60 0.33
CA VAL A 219 -0.11 -3.96 1.64
C VAL A 219 -1.49 -3.31 1.84
N ILE A 220 -1.61 -1.97 1.87
CA ILE A 220 -2.83 -1.29 2.27
C ILE A 220 -3.37 -0.35 1.18
N ALA A 221 -2.60 0.62 0.71
CA ALA A 221 -3.11 1.74 -0.08
C ALA A 221 -3.87 1.31 -1.36
N GLY A 222 -3.21 0.59 -2.26
CA GLY A 222 -3.86 0.07 -3.46
C GLY A 222 -4.99 -0.92 -3.16
N PRO A 223 -4.79 -1.89 -2.25
CA PRO A 223 -5.86 -2.79 -1.83
C PRO A 223 -7.09 -2.11 -1.25
N VAL A 224 -6.97 -0.99 -0.52
CA VAL A 224 -8.10 -0.17 -0.05
C VAL A 224 -8.85 0.41 -1.23
N ALA A 225 -8.14 0.97 -2.23
CA ALA A 225 -8.78 1.51 -3.43
C ALA A 225 -9.58 0.42 -4.17
N THR A 226 -8.97 -0.70 -4.48
CA THR A 226 -9.59 -1.76 -5.27
C THR A 226 -10.68 -2.52 -4.50
N ARG A 227 -10.57 -2.63 -3.16
CA ARG A 227 -11.65 -3.14 -2.31
C ARG A 227 -12.87 -2.20 -2.30
N PHE A 228 -12.64 -0.88 -2.26
CA PHE A 228 -13.71 0.11 -2.35
C PHE A 228 -14.45 -0.01 -3.69
N LEU A 229 -13.74 -0.12 -4.81
CA LEU A 229 -14.33 -0.34 -6.13
C LEU A 229 -15.14 -1.64 -6.18
N ALA A 230 -14.62 -2.74 -5.62
CA ALA A 230 -15.33 -4.02 -5.53
C ALA A 230 -16.62 -3.91 -4.71
N ALA A 231 -16.64 -3.12 -3.63
CA ALA A 231 -17.82 -2.93 -2.80
C ALA A 231 -18.99 -2.26 -3.55
N TYR A 232 -18.68 -1.46 -4.57
CA TYR A 232 -19.67 -0.83 -5.43
C TYR A 232 -19.93 -1.57 -6.74
N GLY A 233 -19.32 -2.75 -6.95
CA GLY A 233 -19.70 -3.65 -8.02
C GLY A 233 -18.66 -3.94 -9.08
N ALA A 234 -17.48 -3.33 -9.04
CA ALA A 234 -16.41 -3.68 -9.95
C ALA A 234 -15.98 -5.14 -9.77
N GLU A 235 -15.68 -5.82 -10.88
CA GLU A 235 -14.96 -7.09 -10.85
C GLU A 235 -13.47 -6.80 -10.70
N VAL A 236 -12.90 -7.16 -9.56
CA VAL A 236 -11.48 -6.95 -9.26
C VAL A 236 -10.72 -8.26 -9.34
N LEU A 237 -9.70 -8.30 -10.22
CA LEU A 237 -8.75 -9.42 -10.32
C LEU A 237 -7.38 -8.97 -9.81
N ARG A 238 -7.03 -9.41 -8.59
CA ARG A 238 -5.71 -9.20 -8.03
C ARG A 238 -4.74 -10.24 -8.60
N ILE A 239 -3.55 -9.77 -8.99
CA ILE A 239 -2.49 -10.58 -9.60
C ILE A 239 -1.22 -10.47 -8.77
N ASP A 240 -0.71 -11.61 -8.29
CA ASP A 240 0.56 -11.71 -7.57
C ASP A 240 1.48 -12.73 -8.28
N PRO A 241 2.81 -12.67 -8.11
CA PRO A 241 3.70 -13.72 -8.58
C PRO A 241 3.42 -15.04 -7.86
N PRO A 242 3.63 -16.20 -8.52
CA PRO A 242 3.54 -17.49 -7.84
C PRO A 242 4.44 -17.55 -6.60
N GLY A 243 3.90 -18.03 -5.49
CA GLY A 243 4.64 -18.14 -4.22
C GLY A 243 4.94 -16.83 -3.52
N PHE A 244 4.33 -15.71 -3.94
CA PHE A 244 4.49 -14.45 -3.24
C PHE A 244 3.86 -14.51 -1.84
N ALA A 245 4.66 -14.18 -0.84
CA ALA A 245 4.21 -14.09 0.55
C ALA A 245 3.86 -12.63 0.90
N GLU A 246 2.58 -12.33 0.94
CA GLU A 246 2.07 -11.07 1.48
C GLU A 246 2.09 -11.10 3.02
N VAL A 247 1.96 -9.94 3.65
CA VAL A 247 1.72 -9.84 5.10
C VAL A 247 0.39 -10.50 5.43
N GLY A 248 0.44 -11.73 5.94
CA GLY A 248 -0.73 -12.59 6.10
C GLY A 248 -1.87 -11.97 6.91
N ALA A 249 -1.52 -11.16 7.92
CA ALA A 249 -2.49 -10.45 8.74
C ALA A 249 -3.36 -9.44 7.98
N LEU A 250 -2.94 -8.97 6.81
CA LEU A 250 -3.68 -8.00 5.99
C LEU A 250 -4.68 -8.69 5.04
N LEU A 251 -4.45 -9.96 4.70
CA LEU A 251 -5.23 -10.67 3.68
C LEU A 251 -6.74 -10.71 3.94
N PRO A 252 -7.23 -10.87 5.19
CA PRO A 252 -8.68 -10.86 5.47
C PRO A 252 -9.38 -9.58 5.04
N GLU A 253 -8.67 -8.45 5.05
CA GLU A 253 -9.19 -7.16 4.60
C GLU A 253 -8.87 -6.87 3.13
N THR A 254 -7.64 -7.13 2.70
CA THR A 254 -7.14 -6.68 1.40
C THR A 254 -7.55 -7.55 0.22
N THR A 255 -8.02 -8.79 0.46
CA THR A 255 -8.52 -9.71 -0.57
C THR A 255 -10.04 -9.84 -0.60
N ALA A 256 -10.75 -9.20 0.34
CA ALA A 256 -12.21 -9.24 0.42
C ALA A 256 -12.87 -8.63 -0.83
N GLY A 257 -13.84 -9.33 -1.40
CA GLY A 257 -14.56 -8.91 -2.59
C GLY A 257 -13.75 -9.03 -3.89
N LYS A 258 -12.55 -9.64 -3.86
CA LYS A 258 -11.66 -9.77 -5.00
C LYS A 258 -11.46 -11.23 -5.41
N ARG A 259 -11.20 -11.44 -6.69
CA ARG A 259 -10.55 -12.65 -7.17
C ARG A 259 -9.04 -12.44 -7.10
N CYS A 260 -8.31 -13.47 -6.67
CA CYS A 260 -6.85 -13.42 -6.50
C CYS A 260 -6.21 -14.53 -7.33
N THR A 261 -5.38 -14.20 -8.29
CA THR A 261 -4.69 -15.15 -9.15
C THR A 261 -3.18 -15.04 -9.02
N ALA A 262 -2.47 -16.13 -9.35
CA ALA A 262 -1.02 -16.12 -9.46
C ALA A 262 -0.62 -16.10 -10.93
N LEU A 263 0.27 -15.16 -11.31
CA LEU A 263 0.76 -15.04 -12.68
C LEU A 263 2.23 -14.59 -12.69
N ASP A 264 3.12 -15.39 -13.30
CA ASP A 264 4.54 -15.01 -13.41
C ASP A 264 4.74 -14.10 -14.63
N LEU A 265 4.75 -12.80 -14.42
CA LEU A 265 4.99 -11.80 -15.46
C LEU A 265 6.44 -11.82 -16.02
N ARG A 266 7.36 -12.58 -15.43
CA ARG A 266 8.71 -12.79 -15.98
C ARG A 266 8.70 -13.83 -17.10
N SER A 267 7.72 -14.73 -17.13
CA SER A 267 7.55 -15.73 -18.17
C SER A 267 6.84 -15.15 -19.42
N VAL A 268 7.15 -15.68 -20.59
CA VAL A 268 6.48 -15.29 -21.84
C VAL A 268 4.97 -15.56 -21.77
N ALA A 269 4.59 -16.77 -21.32
CA ALA A 269 3.19 -17.16 -21.19
C ALA A 269 2.43 -16.27 -20.18
N GLY A 270 3.10 -15.89 -19.06
CA GLY A 270 2.50 -14.99 -18.08
C GLY A 270 2.25 -13.59 -18.65
N ARG A 271 3.21 -13.02 -19.39
CA ARG A 271 3.02 -11.72 -20.07
C ARG A 271 1.92 -11.78 -21.14
N GLN A 272 1.88 -12.84 -21.95
CA GLN A 272 0.83 -13.03 -22.92
C GLN A 272 -0.54 -13.06 -22.24
N ARG A 273 -0.68 -13.88 -21.18
CA ARG A 273 -1.94 -13.95 -20.42
C ARG A 273 -2.32 -12.61 -19.77
N PHE A 274 -1.34 -11.89 -19.29
CA PHE A 274 -1.57 -10.55 -18.72
C PHE A 274 -2.07 -9.57 -19.81
N GLY A 275 -1.48 -9.58 -21.01
CA GLY A 275 -1.94 -8.78 -22.14
C GLY A 275 -3.40 -9.08 -22.52
N GLU A 276 -3.80 -10.37 -22.52
CA GLU A 276 -5.21 -10.77 -22.75
C GLU A 276 -6.17 -10.24 -21.67
N LEU A 277 -5.71 -10.17 -20.42
CA LEU A 277 -6.48 -9.59 -19.32
C LEU A 277 -6.58 -8.06 -19.44
N VAL A 278 -5.49 -7.40 -19.80
CA VAL A 278 -5.42 -5.94 -20.05
C VAL A 278 -6.35 -5.53 -21.18
N ALA A 279 -6.39 -6.29 -22.29
CA ALA A 279 -7.27 -6.03 -23.44
C ALA A 279 -8.75 -5.95 -23.06
N GLN A 280 -9.14 -6.50 -21.92
CA GLN A 280 -10.51 -6.57 -21.45
C GLN A 280 -10.75 -5.75 -20.17
N ALA A 281 -9.71 -5.16 -19.59
CA ALA A 281 -9.80 -4.37 -18.38
C ALA A 281 -10.25 -2.93 -18.69
N ASP A 282 -10.98 -2.33 -17.77
CA ASP A 282 -11.26 -0.89 -17.80
C ASP A 282 -10.20 -0.11 -17.02
N VAL A 283 -9.65 -0.72 -15.97
CA VAL A 283 -8.73 -0.07 -15.02
C VAL A 283 -7.59 -1.01 -14.66
N LEU A 284 -6.38 -0.48 -14.58
CA LEU A 284 -5.22 -1.11 -13.96
C LEU A 284 -4.76 -0.25 -12.77
N VAL A 285 -4.81 -0.80 -11.56
CA VAL A 285 -4.21 -0.18 -10.37
C VAL A 285 -2.89 -0.87 -10.05
N CYS A 286 -1.80 -0.12 -10.02
CA CYS A 286 -0.44 -0.65 -9.86
C CYS A 286 0.31 0.06 -8.73
N GLY A 287 0.71 -0.68 -7.70
CA GLY A 287 1.56 -0.22 -6.58
C GLY A 287 2.95 -0.84 -6.61
N LEU A 288 3.39 -1.36 -7.75
CA LEU A 288 4.77 -1.80 -7.95
C LEU A 288 5.68 -0.57 -8.14
N ARG A 289 6.99 -0.75 -7.93
CA ARG A 289 7.94 0.35 -8.20
C ARG A 289 7.76 0.92 -9.60
N PRO A 290 8.01 2.23 -9.79
CA PRO A 290 7.76 2.92 -11.06
C PRO A 290 8.30 2.21 -12.31
N ASP A 291 9.49 1.61 -12.22
CA ASP A 291 10.18 0.93 -13.31
C ASP A 291 9.89 -0.60 -13.41
N ALA A 292 9.06 -1.13 -12.53
CA ALA A 292 8.91 -2.60 -12.42
C ALA A 292 8.23 -3.23 -13.63
N LEU A 293 7.20 -2.59 -14.16
CA LEU A 293 6.51 -3.06 -15.38
C LEU A 293 7.35 -2.81 -16.63
N ASP A 294 8.03 -1.66 -16.73
CA ASP A 294 8.92 -1.34 -17.85
C ASP A 294 10.01 -2.40 -18.03
N ARG A 295 10.64 -2.83 -16.92
CA ARG A 295 11.65 -3.91 -16.93
C ARG A 295 11.10 -5.27 -17.36
N LEU A 296 9.80 -5.47 -17.33
CA LEU A 296 9.12 -6.69 -17.79
C LEU A 296 8.62 -6.56 -19.22
N GLY A 297 8.83 -5.42 -19.89
CA GLY A 297 8.24 -5.13 -21.21
C GLY A 297 6.72 -4.98 -21.13
N LEU A 298 6.23 -4.43 -20.02
CA LEU A 298 4.81 -4.16 -19.76
C LEU A 298 4.64 -2.69 -19.33
N GLY A 299 5.47 -1.81 -19.92
CA GLY A 299 5.39 -0.38 -19.69
C GLY A 299 4.10 0.23 -20.20
N ARG A 300 4.01 1.56 -20.06
CA ARG A 300 2.79 2.29 -20.45
C ARG A 300 2.39 2.04 -21.91
N ASP A 301 3.34 2.11 -22.83
CA ASP A 301 3.04 2.02 -24.26
C ASP A 301 2.62 0.59 -24.64
N GLU A 302 3.21 -0.43 -24.07
CA GLU A 302 2.82 -1.83 -24.22
C GLU A 302 1.42 -2.09 -23.65
N LEU A 303 1.09 -1.52 -22.48
CA LEU A 303 -0.25 -1.63 -21.92
C LEU A 303 -1.30 -1.00 -22.84
N LEU A 304 -1.01 0.19 -23.38
CA LEU A 304 -1.90 0.90 -24.28
C LEU A 304 -1.97 0.25 -25.68
N ALA A 305 -0.94 -0.48 -26.09
CA ALA A 305 -1.01 -1.30 -27.32
C ALA A 305 -1.99 -2.48 -27.16
N HIS A 306 -2.15 -3.04 -25.96
CA HIS A 306 -3.19 -4.03 -25.66
C HIS A 306 -4.57 -3.41 -25.50
N ASN A 307 -4.66 -2.22 -24.90
CA ASN A 307 -5.92 -1.55 -24.62
C ASN A 307 -5.73 -0.02 -24.57
N PRO A 308 -5.99 0.71 -25.65
CA PRO A 308 -5.86 2.16 -25.70
C PRO A 308 -6.81 2.90 -24.74
N ASP A 309 -7.90 2.24 -24.34
CA ASP A 309 -8.94 2.79 -23.47
C ASP A 309 -8.67 2.56 -21.97
N LEU A 310 -7.59 1.84 -21.64
CA LEU A 310 -7.25 1.49 -20.27
C LEU A 310 -7.01 2.74 -19.41
N ILE A 311 -7.72 2.85 -18.29
CA ILE A 311 -7.38 3.82 -17.24
C ILE A 311 -6.30 3.20 -16.38
N THR A 312 -5.16 3.90 -16.22
CA THR A 312 -4.08 3.47 -15.32
C THR A 312 -4.06 4.31 -14.05
N ALA A 313 -3.88 3.67 -12.89
CA ALA A 313 -3.67 4.35 -11.62
C ALA A 313 -2.43 3.75 -10.95
N ARG A 314 -1.36 4.55 -10.85
CA ARG A 314 -0.10 4.13 -10.28
C ARG A 314 0.14 4.78 -8.92
N LEU A 315 0.77 4.05 -8.02
CA LEU A 315 1.12 4.48 -6.68
C LEU A 315 2.59 4.20 -6.39
N ASP A 316 3.28 5.19 -5.84
CA ASP A 316 4.58 5.01 -5.21
C ASP A 316 4.63 5.62 -3.80
N ALA A 317 5.81 5.62 -3.15
CA ALA A 317 5.93 6.16 -1.80
C ALA A 317 6.41 7.62 -1.78
N TYR A 318 7.42 7.96 -2.59
CA TYR A 318 8.16 9.23 -2.45
C TYR A 318 7.99 10.20 -3.62
N GLY A 319 7.06 9.90 -4.53
CA GLY A 319 6.78 10.75 -5.68
C GLY A 319 7.50 10.33 -6.95
N TRP A 320 7.15 10.97 -8.04
CA TRP A 320 7.50 10.59 -9.41
C TRP A 320 8.71 11.36 -9.95
N SER A 321 9.31 12.21 -9.14
CA SER A 321 10.45 13.06 -9.50
C SER A 321 11.46 13.15 -8.35
N GLY A 322 12.68 13.64 -8.67
CA GLY A 322 13.74 13.79 -7.69
C GLY A 322 14.50 12.50 -7.35
N PRO A 323 15.44 12.58 -6.40
CA PRO A 323 16.39 11.49 -6.14
C PRO A 323 15.76 10.23 -5.53
N TRP A 324 14.54 10.33 -4.98
CA TRP A 324 13.85 9.19 -4.37
C TRP A 324 12.69 8.63 -5.21
N ALA A 325 12.53 9.05 -6.47
CA ALA A 325 11.43 8.65 -7.35
C ALA A 325 11.28 7.12 -7.52
N ASN A 326 12.34 6.34 -7.41
CA ASN A 326 12.31 4.87 -7.49
C ASN A 326 12.56 4.17 -6.14
N ARG A 327 12.58 4.96 -5.04
CA ARG A 327 12.87 4.42 -3.72
C ARG A 327 11.67 3.66 -3.17
N ARG A 328 11.94 2.45 -2.65
CA ARG A 328 10.92 1.72 -1.89
C ARG A 328 10.55 2.48 -0.63
N GLY A 329 9.26 2.50 -0.33
CA GLY A 329 8.76 3.11 0.89
C GLY A 329 7.42 2.50 1.31
N PHE A 330 7.03 2.84 2.52
CA PHE A 330 5.79 2.46 3.17
C PHE A 330 5.31 3.66 3.97
N ASP A 331 4.04 3.71 4.31
CA ASP A 331 3.44 4.76 5.13
C ASP A 331 4.34 5.11 6.34
N SER A 332 4.70 4.10 7.13
CA SER A 332 5.50 4.28 8.34
C SER A 332 6.91 4.84 8.08
N LEU A 333 7.48 4.66 6.89
CA LEU A 333 8.76 5.27 6.49
C LEU A 333 8.57 6.71 6.03
N VAL A 334 7.49 7.00 5.30
CA VAL A 334 7.13 8.38 4.90
C VAL A 334 6.82 9.22 6.14
N GLN A 335 6.21 8.66 7.19
CA GLN A 335 6.01 9.35 8.46
C GLN A 335 7.34 9.76 9.13
N MET A 336 8.37 8.93 9.04
CA MET A 336 9.71 9.24 9.54
C MET A 336 10.39 10.33 8.70
N SER A 337 10.49 10.11 7.39
CA SER A 337 11.17 11.04 6.48
C SER A 337 10.47 12.39 6.41
N GLY A 338 9.13 12.41 6.35
CA GLY A 338 8.31 13.61 6.11
C GLY A 338 8.11 14.51 7.33
N GLY A 339 8.68 14.18 8.50
CA GLY A 339 8.60 14.99 9.71
C GLY A 339 7.35 14.72 10.57
N ILE A 340 6.50 13.78 10.18
CA ILE A 340 5.24 13.49 10.88
C ILE A 340 5.51 12.84 12.25
N ALA A 341 6.39 11.83 12.29
CA ALA A 341 6.75 11.14 13.52
C ALA A 341 7.50 12.07 14.50
N ALA A 342 8.32 12.98 13.98
CA ALA A 342 9.01 14.00 14.76
C ALA A 342 8.04 15.04 15.35
N ALA A 343 7.07 15.52 14.58
CA ALA A 343 6.03 16.43 15.06
C ALA A 343 5.19 15.80 16.17
N GLY A 344 4.82 14.52 16.00
CA GLY A 344 4.11 13.76 17.05
C GLY A 344 4.93 13.59 18.32
N ALA A 345 6.25 13.37 18.21
CA ALA A 345 7.19 13.28 19.33
C ALA A 345 7.32 14.64 20.07
N ALA A 346 7.56 15.71 19.32
CA ALA A 346 7.71 17.07 19.87
C ALA A 346 6.48 17.52 20.65
N ALA A 347 5.27 17.27 20.12
CA ALA A 347 4.03 17.62 20.80
C ALA A 347 3.80 16.86 22.12
N ARG A 348 4.53 15.76 22.34
CA ARG A 348 4.50 14.97 23.58
C ARG A 348 5.71 15.21 24.48
N GLY A 349 6.60 16.14 24.09
CA GLY A 349 7.87 16.36 24.79
C GLY A 349 8.77 15.13 24.78
N GLN A 350 8.69 14.28 23.75
CA GLN A 350 9.45 13.05 23.61
C GLN A 350 10.49 13.18 22.50
N ASP A 351 11.60 12.43 22.64
CA ASP A 351 12.62 12.31 21.60
C ASP A 351 12.34 11.13 20.65
N ALA A 352 11.68 10.08 21.15
CA ALA A 352 11.36 8.90 20.36
C ALA A 352 10.25 9.17 19.32
N PRO A 353 10.34 8.59 18.10
CA PRO A 353 9.33 8.77 17.08
C PRO A 353 7.90 8.46 17.57
N HIS A 354 6.97 9.38 17.33
CA HIS A 354 5.57 9.17 17.65
C HIS A 354 4.74 9.22 16.35
N PRO A 355 4.44 8.05 15.74
CA PRO A 355 3.73 7.99 14.47
C PRO A 355 2.24 8.35 14.62
N LEU A 356 1.58 8.52 13.49
CA LEU A 356 0.12 8.61 13.40
C LEU A 356 -0.54 7.36 14.01
N PRO A 357 -1.77 7.49 14.52
CA PRO A 357 -2.48 6.37 15.17
C PRO A 357 -2.83 5.21 14.23
N VAL A 358 -2.77 5.46 12.91
CA VAL A 358 -3.07 4.52 11.82
C VAL A 358 -2.14 4.77 10.62
N GLN A 359 -2.14 3.88 9.62
CA GLN A 359 -1.45 4.09 8.35
C GLN A 359 -2.29 5.07 7.47
N ALA A 360 -2.34 6.33 7.91
CA ALA A 360 -3.26 7.34 7.36
C ALA A 360 -2.94 7.70 5.90
N PHE A 361 -1.67 7.63 5.49
CA PHE A 361 -1.29 7.90 4.11
C PHE A 361 -1.73 6.77 3.19
N ASP A 362 -1.58 5.51 3.63
CA ASP A 362 -2.05 4.35 2.88
C ASP A 362 -3.55 4.41 2.65
N HIS A 363 -4.33 4.55 3.72
CA HIS A 363 -5.78 4.61 3.63
C HIS A 363 -6.26 5.82 2.84
N GLY A 364 -5.71 7.00 3.14
CA GLY A 364 -6.05 8.24 2.43
C GLY A 364 -5.76 8.15 0.94
N THR A 365 -4.55 7.72 0.56
CA THR A 365 -4.19 7.51 -0.85
C THR A 365 -5.09 6.48 -1.51
N GLY A 366 -5.45 5.41 -0.82
CA GLY A 366 -6.36 4.39 -1.32
C GLY A 366 -7.74 4.95 -1.70
N PHE A 367 -8.37 5.75 -0.83
CA PHE A 367 -9.64 6.40 -1.14
C PHE A 367 -9.50 7.47 -2.23
N LEU A 368 -8.39 8.21 -2.28
CA LEU A 368 -8.13 9.20 -3.33
C LEU A 368 -7.92 8.53 -4.70
N ILE A 369 -7.21 7.38 -4.77
CA ILE A 369 -7.11 6.57 -5.98
C ILE A 369 -8.49 6.10 -6.42
N ALA A 370 -9.31 5.55 -5.52
CA ALA A 370 -10.66 5.12 -5.84
C ALA A 370 -11.50 6.26 -6.41
N ALA A 371 -11.45 7.45 -5.81
CA ALA A 371 -12.14 8.64 -6.29
C ALA A 371 -11.71 9.04 -7.70
N ALA A 372 -10.41 9.09 -7.96
CA ALA A 372 -9.87 9.49 -9.25
C ALA A 372 -10.17 8.46 -10.34
N VAL A 373 -10.07 7.16 -10.03
CA VAL A 373 -10.46 6.08 -10.94
C VAL A 373 -11.94 6.21 -11.33
N VAL A 374 -12.83 6.40 -10.36
CA VAL A 374 -14.27 6.54 -10.64
C VAL A 374 -14.55 7.80 -11.47
N ARG A 375 -13.88 8.93 -11.20
CA ARG A 375 -13.99 10.13 -12.04
C ARG A 375 -13.45 9.92 -13.45
N ALA A 376 -12.37 9.18 -13.62
CA ALA A 376 -11.86 8.82 -14.94
C ALA A 376 -12.84 7.91 -15.69
N LEU A 377 -13.52 6.97 -15.01
CA LEU A 377 -14.61 6.19 -15.57
C LEU A 377 -15.79 7.08 -16.00
N THR A 378 -16.14 8.07 -15.18
CA THR A 378 -17.18 9.07 -15.54
C THR A 378 -16.77 9.86 -16.79
N ARG A 379 -15.52 10.30 -16.88
CA ARG A 379 -14.97 11.00 -18.05
C ARG A 379 -14.96 10.11 -19.29
N ARG A 380 -14.67 8.81 -19.14
CA ARG A 380 -14.76 7.86 -20.25
C ARG A 380 -16.20 7.75 -20.78
N LEU A 381 -17.19 7.75 -19.89
CA LEU A 381 -18.61 7.70 -20.24
C LEU A 381 -19.10 9.00 -20.90
N THR A 382 -18.74 10.17 -20.32
CA THR A 382 -19.33 11.47 -20.70
C THR A 382 -18.53 12.24 -21.75
N ALA A 383 -17.24 11.97 -21.89
CA ALA A 383 -16.32 12.76 -22.72
C ALA A 383 -15.42 11.91 -23.62
N ALA A 384 -15.63 10.59 -23.69
CA ALA A 384 -14.78 9.66 -24.44
C ALA A 384 -13.28 9.85 -24.13
N ALA A 385 -12.93 9.98 -22.85
CA ALA A 385 -11.57 10.21 -22.38
C ALA A 385 -11.17 9.20 -21.32
N ALA A 386 -10.04 8.50 -21.52
CA ALA A 386 -9.34 7.73 -20.50
C ALA A 386 -8.30 8.59 -19.78
N ALA A 387 -7.66 8.06 -18.75
CA ALA A 387 -6.65 8.81 -18.00
C ALA A 387 -5.52 7.93 -17.48
N ASP A 388 -4.33 8.52 -17.40
CA ASP A 388 -3.21 8.02 -16.62
C ASP A 388 -3.14 8.82 -15.31
N LEU A 389 -3.27 8.11 -14.19
CA LEU A 389 -3.29 8.67 -12.84
C LEU A 389 -2.03 8.23 -12.10
N ALA A 390 -1.42 9.13 -11.33
CA ALA A 390 -0.30 8.79 -10.49
C ALA A 390 -0.41 9.47 -9.13
N PHE A 391 -0.19 8.68 -8.08
CA PHE A 391 -0.29 9.06 -6.68
C PHE A 391 0.99 8.73 -5.94
N SER A 392 1.23 9.39 -4.80
CA SER A 392 2.30 9.01 -3.89
C SER A 392 1.88 9.18 -2.43
N LEU A 393 2.46 8.36 -1.55
CA LEU A 393 2.22 8.50 -0.12
C LEU A 393 2.72 9.86 0.39
N VAL A 394 3.84 10.36 -0.17
CA VAL A 394 4.38 11.66 0.22
C VAL A 394 3.48 12.83 -0.25
N GLY A 395 2.82 12.71 -1.41
CA GLY A 395 1.82 13.69 -1.85
C GLY A 395 0.64 13.77 -0.88
N THR A 396 0.17 12.61 -0.42
CA THR A 396 -0.86 12.52 0.63
C THR A 396 -0.35 13.07 1.97
N ALA A 397 0.90 12.78 2.34
CA ALA A 397 1.54 13.31 3.56
C ALA A 397 1.63 14.84 3.54
N ASN A 398 1.88 15.45 2.39
CA ASN A 398 1.90 16.91 2.24
C ASN A 398 0.53 17.53 2.53
N VAL A 399 -0.56 16.89 2.09
CA VAL A 399 -1.93 17.34 2.43
C VAL A 399 -2.16 17.27 3.94
N LEU A 400 -1.87 16.12 4.57
CA LEU A 400 -2.09 15.95 6.00
C LEU A 400 -1.21 16.89 6.84
N ALA A 401 0.04 17.13 6.44
CA ALA A 401 0.95 18.05 7.13
C ALA A 401 0.41 19.50 7.19
N GLY A 402 -0.45 19.88 6.23
CA GLY A 402 -1.16 21.16 6.23
C GLY A 402 -2.40 21.22 7.15
N LEU A 403 -2.80 20.10 7.75
CA LEU A 403 -3.99 19.98 8.60
C LEU A 403 -3.59 19.84 10.08
N ALA A 404 -2.78 20.75 10.60
CA ALA A 404 -2.37 20.75 12.00
C ALA A 404 -3.56 21.02 12.93
N THR A 405 -3.64 20.28 14.04
CA THR A 405 -4.71 20.38 15.03
C THR A 405 -4.09 20.35 16.43
N PRO A 406 -3.76 21.48 17.06
CA PRO A 406 -3.07 21.52 18.36
C PRO A 406 -3.75 20.66 19.45
N ASP A 407 -5.07 20.68 19.50
CA ASP A 407 -5.87 19.96 20.50
C ASP A 407 -6.19 18.49 20.10
N GLY A 408 -5.71 18.04 18.97
CA GLY A 408 -6.04 16.71 18.41
C GLY A 408 -5.49 15.55 19.24
N LEU A 409 -4.45 15.76 20.07
CA LEU A 409 -3.89 14.74 20.97
C LEU A 409 -4.83 14.32 22.09
N GLU A 410 -5.69 15.23 22.56
CA GLU A 410 -6.68 15.01 23.62
C GLU A 410 -7.88 14.17 23.14
N THR A 411 -8.01 13.98 21.82
CA THR A 411 -9.13 13.26 21.24
C THR A 411 -9.12 11.79 21.68
N PRO A 412 -10.17 11.26 22.31
CA PRO A 412 -10.21 9.86 22.72
C PRO A 412 -10.26 8.93 21.50
N LYS A 413 -9.49 7.83 21.56
CA LYS A 413 -9.60 6.77 20.55
C LYS A 413 -11.02 6.19 20.55
N PRO A 414 -11.57 5.79 19.38
CA PRO A 414 -12.88 5.16 19.35
C PRO A 414 -12.78 3.78 20.02
N THR A 415 -13.72 3.50 20.92
CA THR A 415 -13.94 2.13 21.40
C THR A 415 -14.73 1.40 20.31
N VAL A 416 -14.20 0.31 19.80
CA VAL A 416 -14.87 -0.53 18.81
C VAL A 416 -15.79 -1.50 19.53
N THR A 417 -17.05 -1.54 19.09
CA THR A 417 -18.08 -2.46 19.60
C THR A 417 -18.51 -3.42 18.49
N GLU A 418 -19.27 -4.43 18.85
CA GLU A 418 -19.83 -5.36 17.86
C GLU A 418 -20.73 -4.63 16.83
N ALA A 419 -21.43 -3.58 17.25
CA ALA A 419 -22.29 -2.77 16.37
C ALA A 419 -21.51 -2.00 15.28
N ASP A 420 -20.20 -1.76 15.47
CA ASP A 420 -19.34 -1.11 14.49
C ASP A 420 -18.84 -2.07 13.41
N THR A 421 -19.11 -3.35 13.52
CA THR A 421 -18.58 -4.39 12.64
C THR A 421 -19.72 -5.19 11.98
N VAL A 422 -19.41 -5.81 10.86
CA VAL A 422 -20.30 -6.74 10.17
C VAL A 422 -19.70 -8.14 10.14
N PRO A 423 -20.52 -9.20 10.31
CA PRO A 423 -20.08 -10.57 10.12
C PRO A 423 -19.54 -10.77 8.71
N THR A 424 -18.53 -11.61 8.59
CA THR A 424 -17.91 -11.93 7.30
C THR A 424 -17.35 -13.35 7.30
N GLU A 425 -17.45 -14.01 6.17
CA GLU A 425 -16.77 -15.27 5.94
C GLU A 425 -15.42 -15.05 5.27
N THR A 426 -14.43 -15.82 5.66
CA THR A 426 -13.12 -15.89 5.00
C THR A 426 -12.71 -17.34 4.74
N ALA A 427 -11.70 -17.55 3.90
CA ALA A 427 -11.16 -18.88 3.67
C ALA A 427 -10.44 -19.48 4.90
N TRP A 428 -10.20 -18.67 5.93
CA TRP A 428 -9.58 -19.12 7.20
C TRP A 428 -10.62 -19.37 8.30
N GLY A 429 -11.86 -18.94 8.10
CA GLY A 429 -12.96 -19.06 9.04
C GLY A 429 -13.78 -17.78 9.13
N PRO A 430 -14.84 -17.77 9.95
CA PRO A 430 -15.68 -16.60 10.18
C PRO A 430 -14.90 -15.48 10.89
N GLY A 431 -15.43 -14.28 10.84
CA GLY A 431 -14.88 -13.13 11.53
C GLY A 431 -15.79 -11.92 11.42
N ARG A 432 -15.30 -10.79 11.90
CA ARG A 432 -16.04 -9.51 11.83
C ARG A 432 -15.10 -8.43 11.29
N ARG A 433 -15.62 -7.56 10.43
CA ARG A 433 -14.86 -6.46 9.82
C ARG A 433 -15.56 -5.13 9.98
N ILE A 434 -14.80 -4.05 9.88
CA ILE A 434 -15.36 -2.70 9.70
C ILE A 434 -16.04 -2.63 8.33
N PRO A 435 -17.30 -2.16 8.23
CA PRO A 435 -17.98 -1.98 6.96
C PRO A 435 -17.26 -0.94 6.08
N ILE A 436 -17.53 -0.97 4.79
CA ILE A 436 -17.04 0.07 3.86
C ILE A 436 -17.68 1.40 4.26
N PRO A 437 -16.87 2.44 4.51
CA PRO A 437 -17.36 3.73 4.99
C PRO A 437 -18.02 4.53 3.87
N GLY A 438 -18.83 5.50 4.27
CA GLY A 438 -19.58 6.36 3.34
C GLY A 438 -20.87 5.69 2.84
N ARG A 439 -21.93 6.48 2.75
CA ARG A 439 -23.27 6.01 2.37
C ARG A 439 -23.80 6.85 1.22
N ILE A 440 -24.32 6.17 0.20
CA ILE A 440 -25.08 6.77 -0.89
C ILE A 440 -26.55 6.37 -0.69
N ALA A 441 -27.47 7.32 -0.71
CA ALA A 441 -28.88 7.06 -0.46
C ALA A 441 -29.45 5.98 -1.40
N GLY A 442 -29.94 4.88 -0.81
CA GLY A 442 -30.51 3.75 -1.53
C GLY A 442 -29.48 2.83 -2.23
N ILE A 443 -28.17 3.04 -2.04
CA ILE A 443 -27.13 2.23 -2.65
C ILE A 443 -26.29 1.56 -1.55
N PRO A 444 -26.40 0.25 -1.35
CA PRO A 444 -25.56 -0.45 -0.39
C PRO A 444 -24.14 -0.67 -0.92
N SER A 445 -23.13 -0.40 -0.10
CA SER A 445 -21.77 -0.89 -0.31
C SER A 445 -21.70 -2.34 0.18
N ARG A 446 -21.37 -3.30 -0.70
CA ARG A 446 -21.33 -4.72 -0.33
C ARG A 446 -20.20 -5.45 -1.06
N LEU A 447 -19.34 -6.09 -0.30
CA LEU A 447 -18.35 -7.01 -0.85
C LEU A 447 -19.02 -8.34 -1.21
N THR A 448 -18.81 -8.78 -2.46
CA THR A 448 -19.27 -10.07 -2.95
C THR A 448 -18.05 -10.97 -3.13
N GLY A 449 -17.99 -12.08 -2.42
CA GLY A 449 -16.82 -12.95 -2.40
C GLY A 449 -15.98 -12.80 -1.13
N ASN A 450 -15.58 -13.94 -0.60
CA ASN A 450 -14.87 -14.04 0.66
C ASN A 450 -13.40 -13.68 0.50
N ALA A 451 -12.80 -13.14 1.55
CA ALA A 451 -11.35 -12.99 1.63
C ALA A 451 -10.67 -14.38 1.66
N GLY A 452 -9.44 -14.46 1.16
CA GLY A 452 -8.72 -15.73 1.19
C GLY A 452 -7.29 -15.63 0.63
N PRO A 453 -6.58 -16.77 0.52
CA PRO A 453 -5.21 -16.82 0.04
C PRO A 453 -5.03 -16.23 -1.35
N LEU A 454 -3.82 -15.76 -1.64
CA LEU A 454 -3.41 -15.36 -2.98
C LEU A 454 -3.37 -16.57 -3.93
N GLY A 455 -3.55 -16.34 -5.21
CA GLY A 455 -3.42 -17.37 -6.26
C GLY A 455 -4.54 -18.42 -6.29
N ARG A 456 -5.64 -18.24 -5.54
CA ARG A 456 -6.73 -19.22 -5.43
C ARG A 456 -7.69 -19.25 -6.62
N HIS A 457 -7.57 -18.33 -7.55
CA HIS A 457 -8.44 -18.25 -8.71
C HIS A 457 -7.65 -18.31 -10.01
N GLU A 458 -8.28 -18.76 -11.07
CA GLU A 458 -7.71 -18.70 -12.40
C GLU A 458 -7.53 -17.26 -12.89
N ALA A 459 -6.51 -17.06 -13.74
CA ALA A 459 -6.21 -15.77 -14.34
C ALA A 459 -7.18 -15.45 -15.50
N ARG A 460 -8.46 -15.26 -15.21
CA ARG A 460 -9.52 -14.93 -16.17
C ARG A 460 -10.60 -14.07 -15.51
N TRP A 461 -11.34 -13.32 -16.31
CA TRP A 461 -12.55 -12.62 -15.88
C TRP A 461 -13.70 -13.60 -15.66
N SER A 462 -14.68 -13.23 -14.80
CA SER A 462 -15.89 -14.02 -14.60
C SER A 462 -16.76 -13.99 -15.86
N GLY A 463 -17.40 -15.12 -16.17
CA GLY A 463 -18.33 -15.18 -17.29
C GLY A 463 -17.68 -15.33 -18.68
N LEU A 464 -16.40 -15.70 -18.74
CA LEU A 464 -15.68 -16.07 -19.96
C LEU A 464 -15.30 -17.55 -19.93
#